data_2d375afaf0b6d4f9390b4752cbbb4061
#
_entry.id   2d375afaf0b6d4f9390b4752cbbb4061
#
_cell.length_a   1.000
_cell.length_b   1.000
_cell.length_c   1.000
_cell.angle_alpha   90.00
_cell.angle_beta   90.00
_cell.angle_gamma   90.00
#
_symmetry.space_group_name_H-M   'P 1'
#
loop_
_entity.id
_entity.type
_entity.pdbx_description
1 polymer ?
#
loop_
_entity_poly.entity_id
_entity_poly.type
_entity_poly.pdbx_seq_one_letter_code
_entity_poly.pdbx_strand_id
1 'polypeptide(L)'
;MKKTALTLLALSCAAFVSSAQKPVASSVTWDNICAHPAPLPLIGHLQNSDSDLSRPSWWSVGCETMDRDYAHFEKFKQYVPQTGVGYARLQSGWAKTEQKKGKYEFDWLDAHVDGLIELGVHPWMCLCYGNPVYSDHGADLDANLFPDGPIMDAWIKYVKAVAKRYKGKVTMYEVWNEPDHRKALDSYDLYANLFVRTAKAIREIDPEVKICALASTSPSREYIMQAVRGIAERGGTEYMDYISYHAYWPVPEATIYYINKLKRELSTVAPNTRLLQGETGCPAILEYGHALNGFEWDEYRQAKWDLRSMFVHWGMGNPYSVFTMTDLNYGWMIQSFGLIRCNLRGEPVYLRPKFHAVQNVTSLITWDIHPTDAVNVESSCGREIHCVGLEKDGKVIGCALWFGDRIPDSSLEREEISLKINGLDLVKRNLVYVDMLSGNVHSLRNAFRGYGIAEKGAFSIPSLPLWDCPVVIMDREYVPMDLE
;
A
#
# COMPACT_ATOMS: atom_id res chain seq x y z
N MET A 1 53.25 47.57 -27.71
CA MET A 1 53.38 46.42 -26.76
C MET A 1 52.15 46.37 -25.91
N LYS A 2 51.17 45.51 -26.26
CA LYS A 2 49.93 45.30 -25.49
C LYS A 2 50.10 44.05 -24.66
N LYS A 3 50.03 44.16 -23.35
CA LYS A 3 50.02 43.00 -22.43
C LYS A 3 48.57 42.54 -22.25
N THR A 4 48.30 41.32 -22.68
CA THR A 4 47.04 40.64 -22.48
C THR A 4 47.09 39.94 -21.11
N ALA A 5 46.19 40.31 -20.22
CA ALA A 5 46.03 39.62 -18.95
C ALA A 5 45.06 38.42 -19.11
N LEU A 6 45.53 37.24 -18.86
CA LEU A 6 44.74 36.00 -18.79
C LEU A 6 44.14 35.90 -17.36
N THR A 7 42.82 35.99 -17.24
CA THR A 7 42.13 35.75 -16.00
C THR A 7 41.78 34.27 -15.93
N LEU A 8 42.42 33.52 -15.03
CA LEU A 8 42.04 32.14 -14.69
C LEU A 8 40.76 32.18 -13.82
N LEU A 9 39.67 31.64 -14.37
CA LEU A 9 38.48 31.31 -13.57
C LEU A 9 38.73 29.95 -12.91
N ALA A 10 38.92 29.95 -11.58
CA ALA A 10 38.95 28.74 -10.79
C ALA A 10 37.48 28.30 -10.50
N LEU A 11 37.04 27.24 -11.21
CA LEU A 11 35.81 26.55 -10.81
C LEU A 11 36.09 25.75 -9.52
N SER A 12 35.56 26.22 -8.41
CA SER A 12 35.50 25.40 -7.18
C SER A 12 34.38 24.37 -7.32
N CYS A 13 34.71 23.15 -7.68
CA CYS A 13 33.83 22.02 -7.46
C CYS A 13 33.68 21.79 -5.96
N ALA A 14 32.60 22.28 -5.37
CA ALA A 14 32.18 21.85 -4.06
C ALA A 14 31.71 20.39 -4.19
N ALA A 15 32.56 19.45 -3.82
CA ALA A 15 32.15 18.07 -3.62
C ALA A 15 31.16 18.03 -2.46
N PHE A 16 29.88 17.86 -2.78
CA PHE A 16 28.91 17.44 -1.80
C PHE A 16 29.35 16.04 -1.31
N VAL A 17 30.02 16.01 -0.18
CA VAL A 17 30.19 14.75 0.57
C VAL A 17 28.81 14.42 1.16
N SER A 18 28.05 13.62 0.40
CA SER A 18 26.92 12.91 0.99
C SER A 18 27.48 12.08 2.12
N SER A 19 27.20 12.49 3.35
CA SER A 19 27.45 11.61 4.51
C SER A 19 26.51 10.42 4.34
N ALA A 20 27.02 9.31 3.82
CA ALA A 20 26.27 8.07 3.76
C ALA A 20 25.77 7.78 5.17
N GLN A 21 24.48 7.90 5.38
CA GLN A 21 23.84 7.55 6.63
C GLN A 21 24.15 6.06 6.88
N LYS A 22 24.59 5.73 8.08
CA LYS A 22 24.87 4.32 8.44
C LYS A 22 23.58 3.52 8.19
N PRO A 23 23.68 2.33 7.58
CA PRO A 23 22.53 1.47 7.43
C PRO A 23 21.88 1.22 8.80
N VAL A 24 20.56 1.32 8.83
CA VAL A 24 19.77 1.07 10.03
C VAL A 24 19.83 -0.42 10.35
N ALA A 25 19.96 -0.78 11.62
CA ALA A 25 20.05 -2.17 12.08
C ALA A 25 18.75 -2.95 11.76
N SER A 26 18.84 -4.26 11.67
CA SER A 26 17.70 -5.16 11.71
C SER A 26 17.05 -5.15 13.09
N SER A 27 15.77 -5.48 13.17
CA SER A 27 15.12 -5.70 14.47
C SER A 27 15.46 -7.09 15.01
N VAL A 28 15.45 -7.24 16.33
CA VAL A 28 15.58 -8.57 16.99
C VAL A 28 14.48 -9.52 16.50
N THR A 29 13.29 -9.00 16.22
CA THR A 29 12.16 -9.78 15.67
C THR A 29 12.48 -10.33 14.29
N TRP A 30 13.13 -9.53 13.42
CA TRP A 30 13.56 -9.97 12.11
C TRP A 30 14.62 -11.06 12.17
N ASP A 31 15.63 -10.87 13.02
CA ASP A 31 16.69 -11.86 13.22
C ASP A 31 16.11 -13.21 13.70
N ASN A 32 15.09 -13.16 14.57
CA ASN A 32 14.39 -14.35 15.04
C ASN A 32 13.58 -15.04 13.92
N ILE A 33 12.91 -14.27 13.06
CA ILE A 33 12.20 -14.82 11.88
C ILE A 33 13.17 -15.55 10.96
N CYS A 34 14.32 -14.95 10.66
CA CYS A 34 15.37 -15.56 9.83
C CYS A 34 15.95 -16.85 10.43
N ALA A 35 15.99 -16.94 11.77
CA ALA A 35 16.45 -18.12 12.49
C ALA A 35 15.44 -19.29 12.50
N HIS A 36 14.19 -19.09 12.03
CA HIS A 36 13.12 -20.09 12.04
C HIS A 36 12.59 -20.36 10.62
N PRO A 37 13.39 -20.89 9.69
CA PRO A 37 12.95 -21.19 8.34
C PRO A 37 11.89 -22.32 8.32
N ALA A 38 11.18 -22.45 7.21
CA ALA A 38 10.30 -23.59 7.00
C ALA A 38 11.10 -24.91 7.02
N PRO A 39 10.52 -26.03 7.48
CA PRO A 39 11.20 -27.34 7.56
C PRO A 39 11.33 -28.02 6.18
N LEU A 40 11.79 -27.28 5.19
CA LEU A 40 11.99 -27.68 3.80
C LEU A 40 13.42 -27.32 3.36
N PRO A 41 14.01 -28.02 2.37
CA PRO A 41 15.34 -27.69 1.87
C PRO A 41 15.40 -26.28 1.33
N LEU A 42 16.17 -25.41 1.94
CA LEU A 42 16.44 -24.05 1.47
C LEU A 42 17.27 -24.12 0.18
N ILE A 43 16.93 -23.28 -0.82
CA ILE A 43 17.62 -23.23 -2.12
C ILE A 43 17.99 -21.82 -2.54
N GLY A 44 17.61 -20.80 -1.76
CA GLY A 44 17.93 -19.39 -1.98
C GLY A 44 16.95 -18.44 -1.30
N HIS A 45 17.09 -17.18 -1.62
CA HIS A 45 16.27 -16.10 -1.10
C HIS A 45 15.70 -15.26 -2.23
N LEU A 46 14.55 -14.62 -2.01
CA LEU A 46 14.01 -13.65 -2.96
C LEU A 46 15.01 -12.51 -3.19
N GLN A 47 15.25 -12.23 -4.45
CA GLN A 47 16.04 -11.07 -4.87
C GLN A 47 15.13 -9.84 -4.89
N ASN A 48 15.33 -8.94 -3.95
CA ASN A 48 14.55 -7.72 -3.86
C ASN A 48 15.01 -6.71 -4.92
N SER A 49 14.05 -5.97 -5.46
CA SER A 49 14.29 -4.93 -6.46
C SER A 49 13.82 -3.58 -5.93
N ASP A 50 14.60 -2.54 -6.15
CA ASP A 50 14.19 -1.17 -5.86
C ASP A 50 13.08 -0.70 -6.81
N SER A 51 12.40 0.35 -6.39
CA SER A 51 11.36 1.04 -7.16
C SER A 51 11.90 1.56 -8.50
N ASP A 52 11.06 1.54 -9.53
CA ASP A 52 11.42 1.96 -10.89
C ASP A 52 10.21 2.59 -11.58
N LEU A 53 10.32 3.87 -11.97
CA LEU A 53 9.25 4.62 -12.65
C LEU A 53 8.80 3.99 -13.98
N SER A 54 9.64 3.20 -14.62
CA SER A 54 9.30 2.55 -15.89
C SER A 54 8.38 1.35 -15.73
N ARG A 55 8.18 0.87 -14.48
CA ARG A 55 7.41 -0.34 -14.17
C ARG A 55 6.06 0.02 -13.53
N PRO A 56 4.94 -0.40 -14.10
CA PRO A 56 3.67 -0.32 -13.39
C PRO A 56 3.70 -1.23 -12.17
N SER A 57 2.88 -0.94 -11.16
CA SER A 57 2.86 -1.67 -9.90
C SER A 57 1.45 -1.79 -9.33
N TRP A 58 1.18 -2.88 -8.60
CA TRP A 58 0.01 -3.05 -7.75
C TRP A 58 0.13 -2.28 -6.42
N TRP A 59 1.36 -1.89 -6.07
CA TRP A 59 1.76 -1.57 -4.72
C TRP A 59 2.10 -0.10 -4.54
N SER A 60 1.59 0.43 -3.45
CA SER A 60 1.85 1.78 -2.96
C SER A 60 2.22 1.75 -1.48
N VAL A 61 2.84 2.81 -1.00
CA VAL A 61 3.08 3.02 0.43
C VAL A 61 2.63 4.41 0.84
N GLY A 62 2.12 4.52 2.06
CA GLY A 62 1.75 5.78 2.66
C GLY A 62 2.97 6.61 3.07
N CYS A 63 3.06 7.82 2.55
CA CYS A 63 3.95 8.88 2.98
C CYS A 63 3.11 10.09 3.43
N GLU A 64 2.07 9.83 4.22
CA GLU A 64 1.13 10.83 4.70
C GLU A 64 1.68 11.62 5.89
N THR A 65 0.87 12.59 6.34
CA THR A 65 1.05 13.37 7.59
C THR A 65 2.26 14.30 7.63
N MET A 66 2.99 14.44 6.54
CA MET A 66 4.09 15.41 6.41
C MET A 66 3.58 16.85 6.33
N ASP A 67 2.32 17.04 5.97
CA ASP A 67 1.61 18.33 6.03
C ASP A 67 1.40 18.82 7.47
N ARG A 68 1.44 17.90 8.45
CA ARG A 68 1.30 18.16 9.89
C ARG A 68 2.57 17.91 10.69
N ASP A 69 3.66 17.61 10.01
CA ASP A 69 4.99 17.32 10.60
C ASP A 69 5.01 16.11 11.55
N TYR A 70 4.06 15.15 11.40
CA TYR A 70 4.06 13.88 12.16
C TYR A 70 5.10 12.89 11.64
N ALA A 71 5.57 13.08 10.40
CA ALA A 71 6.70 12.39 9.79
C ALA A 71 7.59 13.40 9.04
N HIS A 72 8.85 13.03 8.81
CA HIS A 72 9.85 13.91 8.18
C HIS A 72 10.50 13.19 7.00
N PHE A 73 10.13 13.56 5.77
CA PHE A 73 10.55 12.90 4.53
C PHE A 73 12.05 12.70 4.41
N GLU A 74 12.84 13.75 4.67
CA GLU A 74 14.30 13.72 4.57
C GLU A 74 14.98 12.66 5.45
N LYS A 75 14.31 12.20 6.51
CA LYS A 75 14.86 11.19 7.42
C LYS A 75 14.65 9.77 6.95
N PHE A 76 13.61 9.51 6.14
CA PHE A 76 13.27 8.16 5.71
C PHE A 76 13.27 7.95 4.19
N LYS A 77 13.34 9.00 3.38
CA LYS A 77 13.16 8.92 1.92
C LYS A 77 14.03 7.87 1.24
N GLN A 78 15.27 7.65 1.70
CA GLN A 78 16.17 6.65 1.11
C GLN A 78 15.69 5.20 1.26
N TYR A 79 14.74 4.94 2.15
CA TYR A 79 14.16 3.61 2.35
C TYR A 79 12.92 3.37 1.46
N VAL A 80 12.31 4.42 0.91
CA VAL A 80 11.11 4.29 0.08
C VAL A 80 11.37 3.41 -1.15
N PRO A 81 12.40 3.68 -1.98
CA PRO A 81 12.67 2.84 -3.15
C PRO A 81 13.00 1.39 -2.79
N GLN A 82 13.64 1.16 -1.64
CA GLN A 82 14.00 -0.19 -1.20
C GLN A 82 12.79 -1.09 -0.94
N THR A 83 11.60 -0.53 -0.73
CA THR A 83 10.36 -1.30 -0.60
C THR A 83 9.87 -1.93 -1.91
N GLY A 84 10.39 -1.49 -3.06
CA GLY A 84 9.97 -1.95 -4.38
C GLY A 84 8.58 -1.47 -4.83
N VAL A 85 7.93 -0.58 -4.08
CA VAL A 85 6.61 -0.03 -4.45
C VAL A 85 6.72 0.90 -5.66
N GLY A 86 5.71 0.90 -6.53
CA GLY A 86 5.68 1.83 -7.67
C GLY A 86 5.10 3.20 -7.32
N TYR A 87 4.34 3.29 -6.23
CA TYR A 87 3.58 4.49 -5.88
C TYR A 87 3.74 4.87 -4.41
N ALA A 88 3.60 6.19 -4.11
CA ALA A 88 3.54 6.70 -2.74
C ALA A 88 2.41 7.71 -2.58
N ARG A 89 1.58 7.54 -1.53
CA ARG A 89 0.49 8.43 -1.18
C ARG A 89 1.00 9.62 -0.37
N LEU A 90 0.65 10.82 -0.82
CA LEU A 90 0.91 12.08 -0.14
C LEU A 90 -0.40 12.76 0.28
N GLN A 91 -0.35 13.63 1.28
CA GLN A 91 -1.44 14.57 1.60
C GLN A 91 -1.02 15.97 1.19
N SER A 92 -1.92 16.71 0.51
CA SER A 92 -1.60 17.99 -0.12
C SER A 92 -1.43 19.16 0.86
N GLY A 93 -2.02 19.04 2.06
CA GLY A 93 -1.88 20.01 3.14
C GLY A 93 -2.29 21.44 2.78
N TRP A 94 -3.58 21.68 2.49
CA TRP A 94 -4.06 23.02 2.15
C TRP A 94 -3.69 24.06 3.20
N ALA A 95 -3.84 23.76 4.48
CA ALA A 95 -3.49 24.66 5.59
C ALA A 95 -2.00 25.01 5.63
N LYS A 96 -1.11 24.07 5.35
CA LYS A 96 0.34 24.27 5.31
C LYS A 96 0.76 25.06 4.07
N THR A 97 0.13 24.78 2.94
CA THR A 97 0.43 25.41 1.64
C THR A 97 -0.09 26.85 1.56
N GLU A 98 -1.27 27.15 2.14
CA GLU A 98 -1.90 28.47 2.08
C GLU A 98 -2.10 29.03 3.49
N GLN A 99 -1.04 29.54 4.10
CA GLN A 99 -1.08 30.18 5.43
C GLN A 99 -1.61 31.60 5.38
N LYS A 100 -1.68 32.23 4.20
CA LYS A 100 -2.27 33.55 3.94
C LYS A 100 -3.12 33.44 2.69
N LYS A 101 -4.36 33.97 2.76
CA LYS A 101 -5.35 33.89 1.67
C LYS A 101 -4.75 34.27 0.31
N GLY A 102 -4.83 33.35 -0.66
CA GLY A 102 -4.35 33.54 -2.02
C GLY A 102 -2.83 33.48 -2.21
N LYS A 103 -2.07 33.10 -1.17
CA LYS A 103 -0.61 32.90 -1.27
C LYS A 103 -0.25 31.45 -1.01
N TYR A 104 0.22 30.78 -2.03
CA TYR A 104 0.57 29.35 -1.98
C TYR A 104 2.09 29.20 -1.84
N GLU A 105 2.53 28.49 -0.81
CA GLU A 105 3.92 28.13 -0.52
C GLU A 105 4.10 26.64 -0.69
N PHE A 106 4.63 26.22 -1.86
CA PHE A 106 4.72 24.82 -2.26
C PHE A 106 6.07 24.16 -1.96
N ASP A 107 7.09 24.89 -1.54
CA ASP A 107 8.47 24.39 -1.44
C ASP A 107 8.56 23.09 -0.62
N TRP A 108 7.78 22.98 0.45
CA TRP A 108 7.72 21.77 1.28
C TRP A 108 7.15 20.57 0.51
N LEU A 109 6.10 20.79 -0.30
CA LEU A 109 5.44 19.72 -1.07
C LEU A 109 6.24 19.35 -2.33
N ASP A 110 6.92 20.35 -2.94
CA ASP A 110 7.85 20.12 -4.05
C ASP A 110 8.96 19.16 -3.65
N ALA A 111 9.57 19.39 -2.47
CA ALA A 111 10.63 18.50 -1.97
C ALA A 111 10.16 17.03 -1.85
N HIS A 112 8.88 16.81 -1.52
CA HIS A 112 8.31 15.46 -1.42
C HIS A 112 7.99 14.87 -2.80
N VAL A 113 7.32 15.65 -3.66
CA VAL A 113 6.93 15.18 -5.00
C VAL A 113 8.16 14.91 -5.85
N ASP A 114 9.10 15.85 -5.93
CA ASP A 114 10.30 15.71 -6.74
C ASP A 114 11.24 14.64 -6.15
N GLY A 115 11.37 14.61 -4.81
CA GLY A 115 12.18 13.59 -4.14
C GLY A 115 11.67 12.17 -4.35
N LEU A 116 10.36 11.92 -4.39
CA LEU A 116 9.82 10.59 -4.74
C LEU A 116 10.13 10.21 -6.19
N ILE A 117 9.97 11.14 -7.12
CA ILE A 117 10.28 10.90 -8.55
C ILE A 117 11.77 10.59 -8.73
N GLU A 118 12.66 11.35 -8.09
CA GLU A 118 14.12 11.09 -8.10
C GLU A 118 14.47 9.72 -7.55
N LEU A 119 13.66 9.18 -6.62
CA LEU A 119 13.81 7.86 -6.02
C LEU A 119 13.12 6.74 -6.82
N GLY A 120 12.56 7.01 -7.98
CA GLY A 120 11.92 5.99 -8.81
C GLY A 120 10.48 5.67 -8.41
N VAL A 121 9.79 6.52 -7.63
CA VAL A 121 8.45 6.29 -7.09
C VAL A 121 7.48 7.35 -7.61
N HIS A 122 6.34 6.91 -8.14
CA HIS A 122 5.27 7.80 -8.59
C HIS A 122 4.46 8.36 -7.40
N PRO A 123 4.43 9.68 -7.19
CA PRO A 123 3.54 10.26 -6.18
C PRO A 123 2.09 10.27 -6.66
N TRP A 124 1.16 9.97 -5.76
CA TRP A 124 -0.25 10.29 -5.88
C TRP A 124 -0.72 11.05 -4.64
N MET A 125 -1.76 11.87 -4.75
CA MET A 125 -2.00 12.91 -3.76
C MET A 125 -3.45 12.97 -3.31
N CYS A 126 -3.65 12.79 -2.00
CA CYS A 126 -4.91 13.08 -1.33
C CYS A 126 -5.03 14.59 -1.12
N LEU A 127 -6.05 15.20 -1.72
CA LEU A 127 -6.37 16.61 -1.55
C LEU A 127 -7.18 16.78 -0.26
N CYS A 128 -6.56 17.24 0.79
CA CYS A 128 -7.12 17.41 2.15
C CYS A 128 -6.22 18.34 3.00
N TYR A 129 -6.60 18.79 4.14
CA TYR A 129 -7.97 18.88 4.67
C TYR A 129 -8.50 20.30 4.40
N GLY A 130 -9.34 20.85 5.31
CA GLY A 130 -9.73 22.25 5.26
C GLY A 130 -8.59 23.20 5.66
N ASN A 131 -8.88 24.53 5.71
CA ASN A 131 -7.86 25.52 6.02
C ASN A 131 -8.40 26.57 7.03
N PRO A 132 -7.71 26.77 8.18
CA PRO A 132 -8.15 27.66 9.25
C PRO A 132 -8.19 29.14 8.84
N VAL A 133 -7.51 29.55 7.76
CA VAL A 133 -7.64 30.94 7.26
C VAL A 133 -9.00 31.21 6.62
N TYR A 134 -9.80 30.17 6.36
CA TYR A 134 -11.14 30.27 5.77
C TYR A 134 -12.25 29.81 6.71
N SER A 135 -11.98 28.89 7.62
CA SER A 135 -12.95 28.32 8.55
C SER A 135 -12.27 28.01 9.88
N ASP A 136 -12.81 28.48 10.99
CA ASP A 136 -12.36 28.06 12.32
C ASP A 136 -12.37 26.54 12.40
N HIS A 137 -11.35 25.93 12.99
CA HIS A 137 -11.15 24.47 13.02
C HIS A 137 -11.01 23.78 11.64
N GLY A 138 -10.76 24.54 10.55
CA GLY A 138 -10.69 23.98 9.19
C GLY A 138 -9.62 22.92 9.01
N ALA A 139 -8.55 22.94 9.81
CA ALA A 139 -7.48 21.93 9.76
C ALA A 139 -7.69 20.74 10.72
N ASP A 140 -8.74 20.74 11.52
CA ASP A 140 -9.00 19.66 12.49
C ASP A 140 -9.43 18.38 11.74
N LEU A 141 -8.72 17.29 11.97
CA LEU A 141 -8.96 16.01 11.28
C LEU A 141 -10.36 15.43 11.55
N ASP A 142 -10.84 15.61 12.79
CA ASP A 142 -12.15 15.09 13.22
C ASP A 142 -13.34 15.98 12.82
N ALA A 143 -13.08 17.19 12.34
CA ALA A 143 -14.15 18.14 12.03
C ALA A 143 -14.83 17.84 10.68
N ASN A 144 -14.09 17.25 9.72
CA ASN A 144 -14.54 16.97 8.34
C ASN A 144 -15.34 18.16 7.73
N LEU A 145 -14.79 19.36 7.89
CA LEU A 145 -15.40 20.57 7.39
C LEU A 145 -15.15 20.71 5.90
N PHE A 146 -16.03 20.11 5.11
CA PHE A 146 -15.94 20.23 3.66
C PHE A 146 -16.08 21.67 3.22
N PRO A 147 -15.25 22.11 2.26
CA PRO A 147 -15.43 23.40 1.63
C PRO A 147 -16.85 23.54 1.03
N ASP A 148 -17.56 24.61 1.40
CA ASP A 148 -18.86 24.95 0.87
C ASP A 148 -19.00 26.48 0.72
N GLY A 149 -20.03 26.95 -0.01
CA GLY A 149 -20.28 28.36 -0.25
C GLY A 149 -19.03 29.10 -0.73
N PRO A 150 -18.66 30.26 -0.13
CA PRO A 150 -17.45 31.02 -0.51
C PRO A 150 -16.14 30.28 -0.27
N ILE A 151 -16.10 29.31 0.66
CA ILE A 151 -14.90 28.52 0.95
C ILE A 151 -14.61 27.57 -0.20
N MET A 152 -15.65 27.06 -0.86
CA MET A 152 -15.51 26.23 -2.05
C MET A 152 -14.77 26.95 -3.18
N ASP A 153 -14.95 28.24 -3.36
CA ASP A 153 -14.24 28.99 -4.41
C ASP A 153 -12.74 29.12 -4.10
N ALA A 154 -12.40 29.26 -2.82
CA ALA A 154 -11.00 29.24 -2.36
C ALA A 154 -10.38 27.83 -2.56
N TRP A 155 -11.11 26.78 -2.19
CA TRP A 155 -10.73 25.39 -2.41
C TRP A 155 -10.43 25.12 -3.90
N ILE A 156 -11.33 25.51 -4.80
CA ILE A 156 -11.15 25.29 -6.24
C ILE A 156 -9.91 26.02 -6.77
N LYS A 157 -9.62 27.25 -6.27
CA LYS A 157 -8.39 27.97 -6.63
C LYS A 157 -7.15 27.22 -6.17
N TYR A 158 -7.17 26.71 -4.93
CA TYR A 158 -6.09 25.89 -4.39
C TYR A 158 -5.89 24.60 -5.22
N VAL A 159 -6.96 23.84 -5.48
CA VAL A 159 -6.92 22.62 -6.31
C VAL A 159 -6.33 22.90 -7.69
N LYS A 160 -6.76 23.98 -8.35
CA LYS A 160 -6.20 24.37 -9.66
C LYS A 160 -4.71 24.73 -9.57
N ALA A 161 -4.28 25.37 -8.49
CA ALA A 161 -2.87 25.70 -8.28
C ALA A 161 -2.04 24.42 -8.09
N VAL A 162 -2.51 23.46 -7.28
CA VAL A 162 -1.89 22.12 -7.09
C VAL A 162 -1.82 21.37 -8.41
N ALA A 163 -2.95 21.20 -9.11
CA ALA A 163 -3.02 20.47 -10.36
C ALA A 163 -2.10 21.07 -11.44
N LYS A 164 -2.04 22.40 -11.54
CA LYS A 164 -1.14 23.09 -12.48
C LYS A 164 0.34 22.88 -12.13
N ARG A 165 0.69 22.93 -10.84
CA ARG A 165 2.08 22.79 -10.39
C ARG A 165 2.61 21.39 -10.62
N TYR A 166 1.81 20.38 -10.35
CA TYR A 166 2.22 18.95 -10.40
C TYR A 166 1.73 18.21 -11.64
N LYS A 167 1.26 18.92 -12.67
CA LYS A 167 0.89 18.31 -13.94
C LYS A 167 2.05 17.50 -14.53
N GLY A 168 1.77 16.23 -14.86
CA GLY A 168 2.77 15.30 -15.37
C GLY A 168 3.73 14.73 -14.30
N LYS A 169 3.59 15.14 -13.03
CA LYS A 169 4.37 14.62 -11.89
C LYS A 169 3.52 13.72 -10.99
N VAL A 170 2.34 14.19 -10.60
CA VAL A 170 1.36 13.43 -9.81
C VAL A 170 0.50 12.59 -10.73
N THR A 171 0.36 11.30 -10.43
CA THR A 171 -0.33 10.34 -11.30
C THR A 171 -1.82 10.22 -11.02
N MET A 172 -2.25 10.57 -9.79
CA MET A 172 -3.63 10.50 -9.35
C MET A 172 -3.90 11.50 -8.23
N TYR A 173 -5.08 12.12 -8.26
CA TYR A 173 -5.62 12.92 -7.16
C TYR A 173 -6.77 12.19 -6.49
N GLU A 174 -6.69 12.03 -5.17
CA GLU A 174 -7.76 11.53 -4.32
C GLU A 174 -8.46 12.73 -3.66
N VAL A 175 -9.78 12.76 -3.72
CA VAL A 175 -10.54 13.89 -3.21
C VAL A 175 -10.99 13.61 -1.78
N TRP A 176 -10.37 14.27 -0.83
CA TRP A 176 -10.55 14.16 0.60
C TRP A 176 -10.05 12.85 1.21
N ASN A 177 -9.91 12.84 2.55
CA ASN A 177 -9.58 11.67 3.34
C ASN A 177 -10.69 11.38 4.34
N GLU A 178 -11.18 10.14 4.36
CA GLU A 178 -12.20 9.65 5.29
C GLU A 178 -13.41 10.58 5.44
N PRO A 179 -14.13 10.90 4.35
CA PRO A 179 -15.28 11.82 4.41
C PRO A 179 -16.42 11.30 5.28
N ASP A 180 -16.45 10.01 5.58
CA ASP A 180 -17.41 9.30 6.43
C ASP A 180 -16.94 9.14 7.88
N HIS A 181 -15.85 9.81 8.28
CA HIS A 181 -15.35 9.70 9.64
C HIS A 181 -16.30 10.42 10.64
N ARG A 182 -16.64 9.74 11.72
CA ARG A 182 -17.44 10.15 12.90
C ARG A 182 -18.53 11.21 12.70
N LYS A 183 -18.15 12.48 12.55
CA LYS A 183 -19.11 13.63 12.53
C LYS A 183 -19.71 13.91 11.17
N ALA A 184 -19.26 13.21 10.14
CA ALA A 184 -19.63 13.48 8.75
C ALA A 184 -20.49 12.39 8.10
N LEU A 185 -21.04 11.46 8.89
CA LEU A 185 -21.79 10.31 8.35
C LEU A 185 -22.96 10.69 7.45
N ASP A 186 -23.61 11.84 7.67
CA ASP A 186 -24.75 12.33 6.89
C ASP A 186 -24.32 13.34 5.81
N SER A 187 -23.01 13.55 5.60
CA SER A 187 -22.49 14.59 4.71
C SER A 187 -22.23 14.11 3.28
N TYR A 188 -22.75 12.95 2.89
CA TYR A 188 -22.50 12.35 1.57
C TYR A 188 -22.92 13.25 0.39
N ASP A 189 -23.93 14.09 0.56
CA ASP A 189 -24.37 15.03 -0.48
C ASP A 189 -23.38 16.22 -0.63
N LEU A 190 -22.89 16.75 0.50
CA LEU A 190 -21.84 17.78 0.50
C LEU A 190 -20.56 17.23 -0.11
N TYR A 191 -20.20 15.99 0.24
CA TYR A 191 -19.05 15.32 -0.35
C TYR A 191 -19.21 15.12 -1.87
N ALA A 192 -20.39 14.70 -2.35
CA ALA A 192 -20.65 14.56 -3.76
C ALA A 192 -20.47 15.88 -4.52
N ASN A 193 -20.94 16.99 -3.95
CA ASN A 193 -20.72 18.33 -4.51
C ASN A 193 -19.22 18.70 -4.53
N LEU A 194 -18.52 18.47 -3.42
CA LEU A 194 -17.07 18.69 -3.32
C LEU A 194 -16.32 17.89 -4.40
N PHE A 195 -16.61 16.60 -4.50
CA PHE A 195 -15.95 15.72 -5.47
C PHE A 195 -16.13 16.22 -6.91
N VAL A 196 -17.38 16.46 -7.33
CA VAL A 196 -17.67 16.85 -8.72
C VAL A 196 -17.01 18.18 -9.08
N ARG A 197 -17.08 19.17 -8.21
CA ARG A 197 -16.43 20.48 -8.45
C ARG A 197 -14.90 20.36 -8.48
N THR A 198 -14.32 19.60 -7.58
CA THR A 198 -12.87 19.34 -7.51
C THR A 198 -12.40 18.59 -8.75
N ALA A 199 -13.08 17.51 -9.12
CA ALA A 199 -12.73 16.70 -10.28
C ALA A 199 -12.79 17.49 -11.60
N LYS A 200 -13.83 18.31 -11.80
CA LYS A 200 -13.91 19.23 -12.94
C LYS A 200 -12.73 20.20 -12.99
N ALA A 201 -12.38 20.80 -11.86
CA ALA A 201 -11.26 21.74 -11.78
C ALA A 201 -9.91 21.09 -12.09
N ILE A 202 -9.72 19.83 -11.71
CA ILE A 202 -8.53 19.05 -12.05
C ILE A 202 -8.49 18.73 -13.54
N ARG A 203 -9.60 18.21 -14.12
CA ARG A 203 -9.69 17.84 -15.53
C ARG A 203 -9.52 19.03 -16.48
N GLU A 204 -9.91 20.24 -16.08
CA GLU A 204 -9.62 21.46 -16.84
C GLU A 204 -8.12 21.75 -16.99
N ILE A 205 -7.32 21.33 -16.02
CA ILE A 205 -5.84 21.55 -15.98
C ILE A 205 -5.10 20.36 -16.56
N ASP A 206 -5.48 19.15 -16.15
CA ASP A 206 -4.85 17.88 -16.51
C ASP A 206 -5.92 16.85 -16.90
N PRO A 207 -6.26 16.73 -18.19
CA PRO A 207 -7.31 15.83 -18.66
C PRO A 207 -7.00 14.33 -18.45
N GLU A 208 -5.74 13.96 -18.38
CA GLU A 208 -5.30 12.55 -18.35
C GLU A 208 -5.04 12.00 -16.96
N VAL A 209 -4.88 12.87 -15.94
CA VAL A 209 -4.57 12.45 -14.57
C VAL A 209 -5.72 11.62 -13.99
N LYS A 210 -5.42 10.59 -13.22
CA LYS A 210 -6.45 9.78 -12.57
C LYS A 210 -7.08 10.51 -11.40
N ILE A 211 -8.37 10.27 -11.17
CA ILE A 211 -9.10 10.86 -10.05
C ILE A 211 -9.74 9.73 -9.22
N CYS A 212 -9.48 9.79 -7.93
CA CYS A 212 -9.99 8.85 -6.94
C CYS A 212 -10.99 9.55 -6.01
N ALA A 213 -12.09 8.90 -5.75
CA ALA A 213 -13.12 9.37 -4.83
C ALA A 213 -12.98 8.68 -3.46
N LEU A 214 -13.45 9.34 -2.41
CA LEU A 214 -13.82 8.83 -1.11
C LEU A 214 -12.67 8.65 -0.12
N ALA A 215 -11.77 7.66 -0.25
CA ALA A 215 -10.94 7.22 0.87
C ALA A 215 -11.80 6.92 2.12
N SER A 216 -12.87 6.13 1.94
CA SER A 216 -13.83 5.81 3.01
C SER A 216 -13.18 4.98 4.11
N THR A 217 -13.56 5.19 5.37
CA THR A 217 -13.01 4.47 6.54
C THR A 217 -13.17 2.96 6.47
N SER A 218 -14.12 2.45 5.66
CA SER A 218 -14.34 1.01 5.49
C SER A 218 -15.15 0.72 4.22
N PRO A 219 -14.88 -0.40 3.52
CA PRO A 219 -15.68 -0.83 2.37
C PRO A 219 -17.11 -1.26 2.75
N SER A 220 -17.41 -1.39 4.04
CA SER A 220 -18.74 -1.73 4.56
C SER A 220 -19.68 -0.52 4.70
N ARG A 221 -19.19 0.70 4.54
CA ARG A 221 -19.97 1.93 4.78
C ARG A 221 -21.02 2.15 3.70
N GLU A 222 -22.27 2.32 4.10
CA GLU A 222 -23.35 2.73 3.20
C GLU A 222 -23.12 4.11 2.58
N TYR A 223 -22.37 4.95 3.29
CA TYR A 223 -21.92 6.27 2.85
C TYR A 223 -21.34 6.24 1.44
N ILE A 224 -20.55 5.20 1.10
CA ILE A 224 -19.92 5.08 -0.23
C ILE A 224 -20.99 5.13 -1.31
N MET A 225 -22.01 4.29 -1.24
CA MET A 225 -23.03 4.22 -2.27
C MET A 225 -23.97 5.44 -2.27
N GLN A 226 -24.19 6.06 -1.10
CA GLN A 226 -24.92 7.33 -1.02
C GLN A 226 -24.16 8.45 -1.73
N ALA A 227 -22.85 8.58 -1.46
CA ALA A 227 -22.01 9.56 -2.12
C ALA A 227 -21.89 9.30 -3.63
N VAL A 228 -21.71 8.05 -4.05
CA VAL A 228 -21.64 7.66 -5.48
C VAL A 228 -22.91 8.01 -6.22
N ARG A 229 -24.09 7.78 -5.65
CA ARG A 229 -25.38 8.19 -6.25
C ARG A 229 -25.45 9.70 -6.35
N GLY A 230 -25.10 10.45 -5.31
CA GLY A 230 -25.05 11.91 -5.35
C GLY A 230 -24.06 12.46 -6.39
N ILE A 231 -22.93 11.78 -6.62
CA ILE A 231 -21.98 12.09 -7.71
C ILE A 231 -22.63 11.82 -9.07
N ALA A 232 -23.32 10.68 -9.22
CA ALA A 232 -24.00 10.31 -10.46
C ALA A 232 -25.11 11.29 -10.84
N GLU A 233 -25.94 11.72 -9.89
CA GLU A 233 -26.99 12.72 -10.07
C GLU A 233 -26.44 14.07 -10.55
N ARG A 234 -25.16 14.36 -10.25
CA ARG A 234 -24.45 15.57 -10.70
C ARG A 234 -23.64 15.35 -11.99
N GLY A 235 -23.78 14.18 -12.63
CA GLY A 235 -23.03 13.82 -13.84
C GLY A 235 -21.52 13.68 -13.61
N GLY A 236 -21.12 13.25 -12.41
CA GLY A 236 -19.69 13.20 -12.01
C GLY A 236 -19.02 11.83 -12.13
N THR A 237 -19.74 10.78 -12.52
CA THR A 237 -19.17 9.40 -12.60
C THR A 237 -18.08 9.27 -13.66
N GLU A 238 -18.12 10.09 -14.71
CA GLU A 238 -17.09 10.13 -15.75
C GLU A 238 -15.70 10.57 -15.24
N TYR A 239 -15.66 11.28 -14.10
CA TYR A 239 -14.40 11.73 -13.48
C TYR A 239 -13.82 10.70 -12.50
N MET A 240 -14.58 9.66 -12.16
CA MET A 240 -14.26 8.75 -11.09
C MET A 240 -13.55 7.51 -11.64
N ASP A 241 -12.20 7.56 -11.76
CA ASP A 241 -11.39 6.41 -12.18
C ASP A 241 -11.34 5.34 -11.09
N TYR A 242 -11.25 5.78 -9.81
CA TYR A 242 -11.16 4.91 -8.65
C TYR A 242 -12.09 5.38 -7.53
N ILE A 243 -12.45 4.42 -6.69
CA ILE A 243 -12.93 4.65 -5.32
C ILE A 243 -11.91 4.03 -4.37
N SER A 244 -11.39 4.85 -3.46
CA SER A 244 -10.54 4.40 -2.38
C SER A 244 -11.36 4.07 -1.14
N TYR A 245 -10.93 3.05 -0.43
CA TYR A 245 -11.42 2.68 0.89
C TYR A 245 -10.25 2.26 1.79
N HIS A 246 -10.45 2.39 3.09
CA HIS A 246 -9.55 1.89 4.12
C HIS A 246 -10.15 0.62 4.74
N ALA A 247 -9.34 -0.32 5.17
CA ALA A 247 -9.84 -1.63 5.58
C ALA A 247 -9.12 -2.14 6.85
N TYR A 248 -9.27 -1.41 7.94
CA TYR A 248 -8.69 -1.74 9.23
C TYR A 248 -9.55 -2.79 9.99
N TRP A 249 -9.43 -4.05 9.56
CA TRP A 249 -10.14 -5.17 10.16
C TRP A 249 -9.17 -6.10 10.88
N PRO A 250 -9.49 -6.59 12.11
CA PRO A 250 -8.59 -7.46 12.86
C PRO A 250 -8.22 -8.75 12.11
N VAL A 251 -9.17 -9.28 11.32
CA VAL A 251 -8.98 -10.40 10.38
C VAL A 251 -9.15 -9.85 8.97
N PRO A 252 -8.08 -9.69 8.17
CA PRO A 252 -8.14 -9.06 6.85
C PRO A 252 -9.16 -9.70 5.90
N GLU A 253 -9.31 -11.03 5.97
CA GLU A 253 -10.19 -11.83 5.11
C GLU A 253 -11.68 -11.48 5.28
N ALA A 254 -12.08 -10.98 6.44
CA ALA A 254 -13.45 -10.54 6.70
C ALA A 254 -13.89 -9.39 5.77
N THR A 255 -12.96 -8.67 5.16
CA THR A 255 -13.26 -7.59 4.20
C THR A 255 -13.78 -8.11 2.85
N ILE A 256 -13.46 -9.34 2.47
CA ILE A 256 -13.80 -9.94 1.15
C ILE A 256 -15.28 -9.82 0.84
N TYR A 257 -16.14 -10.13 1.81
CA TYR A 257 -17.59 -10.05 1.65
C TYR A 257 -18.03 -8.62 1.28
N TYR A 258 -17.54 -7.62 2.00
CA TYR A 258 -17.95 -6.22 1.80
C TYR A 258 -17.41 -5.64 0.49
N ILE A 259 -16.18 -5.98 0.12
CA ILE A 259 -15.59 -5.55 -1.16
C ILE A 259 -16.37 -6.15 -2.34
N ASN A 260 -16.73 -7.43 -2.28
CA ASN A 260 -17.55 -8.07 -3.30
C ASN A 260 -18.97 -7.48 -3.38
N LYS A 261 -19.57 -7.14 -2.23
CA LYS A 261 -20.84 -6.41 -2.19
C LYS A 261 -20.69 -5.06 -2.87
N LEU A 262 -19.68 -4.28 -2.49
CA LEU A 262 -19.42 -2.96 -3.06
C LEU A 262 -19.18 -3.02 -4.58
N LYS A 263 -18.41 -3.97 -5.08
CA LYS A 263 -18.20 -4.17 -6.53
C LYS A 263 -19.51 -4.38 -7.27
N ARG A 264 -20.40 -5.23 -6.74
CA ARG A 264 -21.72 -5.48 -7.35
C ARG A 264 -22.58 -4.22 -7.37
N GLU A 265 -22.60 -3.46 -6.28
CA GLU A 265 -23.39 -2.22 -6.21
C GLU A 265 -22.84 -1.13 -7.15
N LEU A 266 -21.50 -0.96 -7.19
CA LEU A 266 -20.84 -0.02 -8.10
C LEU A 266 -21.11 -0.34 -9.58
N SER A 267 -21.13 -1.61 -9.95
CA SER A 267 -21.37 -2.01 -11.35
C SER A 267 -22.70 -1.51 -11.91
N THR A 268 -23.67 -1.16 -11.06
CA THR A 268 -24.97 -0.64 -11.45
C THR A 268 -25.02 0.88 -11.64
N VAL A 269 -24.10 1.63 -11.00
CA VAL A 269 -24.11 3.10 -10.98
C VAL A 269 -22.86 3.68 -11.66
N ALA A 270 -21.71 3.07 -11.47
CA ALA A 270 -20.42 3.53 -11.96
C ALA A 270 -19.57 2.34 -12.47
N PRO A 271 -19.97 1.66 -13.56
CA PRO A 271 -19.39 0.39 -14.02
C PRO A 271 -17.90 0.49 -14.44
N ASN A 272 -17.44 1.68 -14.77
CA ASN A 272 -16.04 1.91 -15.19
C ASN A 272 -15.11 2.27 -14.03
N THR A 273 -15.65 2.45 -12.82
CA THR A 273 -14.88 2.82 -11.65
C THR A 273 -14.27 1.59 -10.99
N ARG A 274 -12.97 1.65 -10.70
CA ARG A 274 -12.22 0.58 -10.03
C ARG A 274 -12.11 0.84 -8.53
N LEU A 275 -11.87 -0.21 -7.76
CA LEU A 275 -11.58 -0.09 -6.34
C LEU A 275 -10.07 -0.02 -6.09
N LEU A 276 -9.70 0.76 -5.08
CA LEU A 276 -8.34 0.90 -4.57
C LEU A 276 -8.37 0.77 -3.03
N GLN A 277 -7.57 -0.11 -2.47
CA GLN A 277 -7.30 -0.07 -1.04
C GLN A 277 -6.25 1.02 -0.79
N GLY A 278 -6.71 2.22 -0.42
CA GLY A 278 -5.88 3.44 -0.37
C GLY A 278 -5.06 3.62 0.89
N GLU A 279 -5.48 2.99 1.99
CA GLU A 279 -4.80 3.10 3.28
C GLU A 279 -5.22 1.95 4.21
N THR A 280 -4.28 1.11 4.62
CA THR A 280 -4.46 0.19 5.73
C THR A 280 -3.13 -0.36 6.26
N GLY A 281 -3.12 -0.78 7.50
CA GLY A 281 -1.98 -1.34 8.20
C GLY A 281 -2.38 -1.83 9.58
N CYS A 282 -1.39 -2.26 10.34
CA CYS A 282 -1.57 -2.82 11.66
C CYS A 282 -0.50 -2.23 12.60
N PRO A 283 -0.83 -1.96 13.88
CA PRO A 283 0.16 -1.49 14.84
C PRO A 283 1.17 -2.59 15.20
N ALA A 284 2.38 -2.18 15.60
CA ALA A 284 3.44 -3.09 16.04
C ALA A 284 3.46 -3.31 17.55
N ILE A 285 2.56 -2.69 18.28
CA ILE A 285 2.38 -2.81 19.74
C ILE A 285 0.93 -2.64 20.08
N LEU A 286 0.53 -3.03 21.30
CA LEU A 286 -0.79 -2.69 21.83
C LEU A 286 -0.96 -1.17 21.89
N GLU A 287 -1.97 -0.66 21.22
CA GLU A 287 -2.35 0.75 21.20
C GLU A 287 -3.77 0.94 21.77
N TYR A 288 -4.05 2.13 22.31
CA TYR A 288 -5.36 2.50 22.85
C TYR A 288 -6.05 3.61 22.06
N GLY A 289 -5.45 4.02 20.96
CA GLY A 289 -6.00 4.96 20.00
C GLY A 289 -5.76 4.50 18.55
N HIS A 290 -6.38 5.16 17.59
CA HIS A 290 -6.33 4.82 16.18
C HIS A 290 -7.02 3.49 15.82
N ALA A 291 -6.86 3.08 14.57
CA ALA A 291 -7.43 1.83 14.07
C ALA A 291 -6.79 0.61 14.73
N LEU A 292 -7.55 -0.48 14.86
CA LEU A 292 -7.11 -1.76 15.43
C LEU A 292 -6.59 -1.66 16.87
N ASN A 293 -7.00 -0.62 17.62
CA ASN A 293 -6.65 -0.50 19.04
C ASN A 293 -7.29 -1.61 19.88
N GLY A 294 -6.71 -1.89 21.06
CA GLY A 294 -7.23 -2.84 22.03
C GLY A 294 -6.94 -4.31 21.73
N PHE A 295 -6.16 -4.61 20.67
CA PHE A 295 -5.67 -5.96 20.40
C PHE A 295 -4.18 -6.06 20.79
N GLU A 296 -3.75 -7.25 21.17
CA GLU A 296 -2.35 -7.52 21.50
C GLU A 296 -1.52 -7.64 20.23
N TRP A 297 -1.07 -6.51 19.69
CA TRP A 297 -0.17 -6.46 18.54
C TRP A 297 1.28 -6.54 18.96
N ASP A 298 2.10 -7.11 18.07
CA ASP A 298 3.56 -7.09 18.07
C ASP A 298 4.08 -7.10 16.63
N GLU A 299 5.38 -7.06 16.43
CA GLU A 299 5.97 -6.99 15.09
C GLU A 299 5.78 -8.28 14.27
N TYR A 300 5.61 -9.46 14.91
CA TYR A 300 5.28 -10.71 14.20
C TYR A 300 3.87 -10.64 13.62
N ARG A 301 2.90 -10.30 14.47
CA ARG A 301 1.50 -10.15 14.10
C ARG A 301 1.32 -9.06 13.06
N GLN A 302 2.02 -7.93 13.22
CA GLN A 302 2.01 -6.83 12.25
C GLN A 302 2.41 -7.31 10.86
N ALA A 303 3.56 -7.95 10.72
CA ALA A 303 4.08 -8.39 9.43
C ALA A 303 3.18 -9.45 8.76
N LYS A 304 2.69 -10.43 9.52
CA LYS A 304 1.74 -11.44 9.03
C LYS A 304 0.41 -10.82 8.59
N TRP A 305 -0.13 -9.89 9.40
CA TRP A 305 -1.37 -9.21 9.11
C TRP A 305 -1.28 -8.41 7.80
N ASP A 306 -0.20 -7.63 7.64
CA ASP A 306 0.01 -6.83 6.43
C ASP A 306 0.16 -7.72 5.19
N LEU A 307 0.91 -8.82 5.28
CA LEU A 307 1.01 -9.81 4.19
C LEU A 307 -0.36 -10.37 3.80
N ARG A 308 -1.17 -10.82 4.78
CA ARG A 308 -2.52 -11.33 4.53
C ARG A 308 -3.39 -10.26 3.87
N SER A 309 -3.37 -9.03 4.40
CA SER A 309 -4.11 -7.91 3.84
C SER A 309 -3.70 -7.61 2.39
N MET A 310 -2.40 -7.58 2.10
CA MET A 310 -1.90 -7.39 0.73
C MET A 310 -2.45 -8.48 -0.22
N PHE A 311 -2.33 -9.75 0.14
CA PHE A 311 -2.81 -10.85 -0.70
C PHE A 311 -4.33 -10.89 -0.83
N VAL A 312 -5.09 -10.55 0.21
CA VAL A 312 -6.56 -10.43 0.15
C VAL A 312 -6.99 -9.40 -0.88
N HIS A 313 -6.46 -8.18 -0.78
CA HIS A 313 -6.88 -7.10 -1.68
C HIS A 313 -6.38 -7.30 -3.11
N TRP A 314 -5.12 -7.72 -3.28
CA TRP A 314 -4.58 -8.06 -4.58
C TRP A 314 -5.34 -9.23 -5.21
N GLY A 315 -5.65 -10.28 -4.43
CA GLY A 315 -6.45 -11.42 -4.88
C GLY A 315 -7.83 -11.03 -5.42
N MET A 316 -8.35 -9.90 -5.00
CA MET A 316 -9.58 -9.31 -5.53
C MET A 316 -9.34 -8.34 -6.71
N GLY A 317 -8.10 -8.21 -7.22
CA GLY A 317 -7.71 -7.32 -8.31
C GLY A 317 -7.69 -5.83 -7.93
N ASN A 318 -7.52 -5.51 -6.65
CA ASN A 318 -7.44 -4.13 -6.17
C ASN A 318 -5.98 -3.74 -5.91
N PRO A 319 -5.47 -2.61 -6.46
CA PRO A 319 -4.22 -2.02 -6.01
C PRO A 319 -4.25 -1.73 -4.49
N TYR A 320 -3.08 -1.68 -3.87
CA TYR A 320 -2.96 -1.63 -2.42
C TYR A 320 -1.91 -0.62 -1.96
N SER A 321 -2.25 0.20 -0.97
CA SER A 321 -1.34 1.13 -0.31
C SER A 321 -1.14 0.74 1.15
N VAL A 322 0.11 0.44 1.51
CA VAL A 322 0.50 0.07 2.87
C VAL A 322 0.58 1.32 3.73
N PHE A 323 -0.14 1.38 4.82
CA PHE A 323 0.01 2.43 5.83
C PHE A 323 0.99 1.95 6.91
N THR A 324 2.14 2.53 7.08
CA THR A 324 2.77 3.68 6.44
C THR A 324 4.30 3.51 6.50
N MET A 325 5.08 4.37 5.86
CA MET A 325 6.56 4.25 5.84
C MET A 325 7.18 4.29 7.22
N THR A 326 6.74 5.21 8.09
CA THR A 326 7.35 5.42 9.41
C THR A 326 6.30 5.46 10.50
N ASP A 327 6.72 5.23 11.74
CA ASP A 327 5.91 5.58 12.89
C ASP A 327 5.58 7.07 12.86
N LEU A 328 4.34 7.42 13.23
CA LEU A 328 3.85 8.78 13.22
C LEU A 328 3.83 9.36 14.64
N ASN A 329 4.42 10.54 14.80
CA ASN A 329 4.46 11.22 16.09
C ASN A 329 3.37 12.29 16.17
N TYR A 330 2.26 11.98 16.82
CA TYR A 330 1.15 12.91 17.06
C TYR A 330 1.42 13.89 18.23
N GLY A 331 2.59 13.81 18.86
CA GLY A 331 2.95 14.62 20.02
C GLY A 331 2.48 14.04 21.35
N TRP A 332 1.25 13.54 21.41
CA TRP A 332 0.68 12.87 22.59
C TRP A 332 0.82 11.35 22.58
N MET A 333 1.05 10.77 21.39
CA MET A 333 1.36 9.34 21.20
C MET A 333 2.14 9.12 19.90
N ILE A 334 2.80 7.96 19.83
CA ILE A 334 3.35 7.44 18.59
C ILE A 334 2.40 6.36 18.07
N GLN A 335 2.00 6.49 16.81
CA GLN A 335 1.30 5.44 16.08
C GLN A 335 2.32 4.51 15.43
N SER A 336 2.33 3.24 15.84
CA SER A 336 3.39 2.26 15.51
C SER A 336 3.09 1.45 14.23
N PHE A 337 2.47 2.06 13.25
CA PHE A 337 2.09 1.41 11.97
C PHE A 337 3.23 1.38 10.94
N GLY A 338 4.35 2.04 11.23
CA GLY A 338 5.46 2.21 10.28
C GLY A 338 6.12 0.90 9.86
N LEU A 339 6.58 0.86 8.60
CA LEU A 339 7.57 -0.11 8.12
C LEU A 339 8.90 0.09 8.87
N ILE A 340 9.15 1.33 9.25
CA ILE A 340 10.36 1.77 9.96
C ILE A 340 9.97 2.18 11.38
N ARG A 341 10.63 1.58 12.38
CA ARG A 341 10.57 2.06 13.76
C ARG A 341 11.31 3.39 13.86
N CYS A 342 10.62 4.43 14.31
CA CYS A 342 11.21 5.74 14.55
C CYS A 342 11.25 6.11 16.03
N ASN A 343 12.22 6.95 16.42
CA ASN A 343 12.23 7.58 17.72
C ASN A 343 11.31 8.83 17.76
N LEU A 344 11.24 9.49 18.93
CA LEU A 344 10.44 10.69 19.12
C LEU A 344 10.81 11.88 18.22
N ARG A 345 11.99 11.84 17.61
CA ARG A 345 12.45 12.84 16.65
C ARG A 345 12.15 12.45 15.20
N GLY A 346 11.47 11.32 14.99
CA GLY A 346 11.22 10.77 13.65
C GLY A 346 12.47 10.20 12.96
N GLU A 347 13.53 9.91 13.70
CA GLU A 347 14.74 9.29 13.15
C GLU A 347 14.57 7.78 13.11
N PRO A 348 14.92 7.11 11.98
CA PRO A 348 14.91 5.66 11.86
C PRO A 348 15.78 4.99 12.91
N VAL A 349 15.22 3.99 13.60
CA VAL A 349 15.91 3.17 14.60
C VAL A 349 16.26 1.81 14.02
N TYR A 350 15.26 1.14 13.41
CA TYR A 350 15.43 -0.12 12.68
C TYR A 350 14.29 -0.35 11.69
N LEU A 351 14.52 -1.22 10.70
CA LEU A 351 13.49 -1.73 9.79
C LEU A 351 12.75 -2.86 10.49
N ARG A 352 11.42 -2.81 10.46
CA ARG A 352 10.57 -3.87 11.02
C ARG A 352 10.48 -5.07 10.08
N PRO A 353 10.09 -6.26 10.55
CA PRO A 353 9.78 -7.42 9.70
C PRO A 353 8.78 -7.09 8.57
N LYS A 354 7.81 -6.23 8.85
CA LYS A 354 6.86 -5.69 7.86
C LYS A 354 7.56 -5.03 6.66
N PHE A 355 8.68 -4.35 6.84
CA PHE A 355 9.44 -3.74 5.75
C PHE A 355 9.94 -4.83 4.77
N HIS A 356 10.56 -5.87 5.29
CA HIS A 356 11.06 -6.99 4.49
C HIS A 356 9.93 -7.79 3.84
N ALA A 357 8.82 -7.97 4.57
CA ALA A 357 7.63 -8.61 4.03
C ALA A 357 7.06 -7.86 2.80
N VAL A 358 7.01 -6.52 2.86
CA VAL A 358 6.61 -5.70 1.71
C VAL A 358 7.60 -5.85 0.55
N GLN A 359 8.92 -5.81 0.79
CA GLN A 359 9.93 -6.08 -0.24
C GLN A 359 9.71 -7.43 -0.93
N ASN A 360 9.41 -8.48 -0.16
CA ASN A 360 9.18 -9.82 -0.69
C ASN A 360 7.95 -9.85 -1.61
N VAL A 361 6.85 -9.20 -1.22
CA VAL A 361 5.63 -9.14 -2.05
C VAL A 361 5.87 -8.33 -3.32
N THR A 362 6.45 -7.15 -3.23
CA THR A 362 6.66 -6.27 -4.39
C THR A 362 7.62 -6.89 -5.40
N SER A 363 8.58 -7.68 -4.95
CA SER A 363 9.54 -8.38 -5.80
C SER A 363 8.96 -9.62 -6.47
N LEU A 364 8.07 -10.35 -5.79
CA LEU A 364 7.47 -11.58 -6.32
C LEU A 364 6.23 -11.30 -7.15
N ILE A 365 5.35 -10.43 -6.66
CA ILE A 365 4.05 -10.12 -7.30
C ILE A 365 4.19 -8.84 -8.10
N THR A 366 4.76 -8.95 -9.27
CA THR A 366 4.93 -7.86 -10.25
C THR A 366 3.60 -7.55 -10.96
N TRP A 367 3.54 -6.42 -11.66
CA TRP A 367 2.30 -5.94 -12.32
C TRP A 367 1.71 -6.93 -13.33
N ASP A 368 2.55 -7.70 -13.98
CA ASP A 368 2.19 -8.70 -14.99
C ASP A 368 1.78 -10.05 -14.40
N ILE A 369 1.78 -10.18 -13.06
CA ILE A 369 1.16 -11.29 -12.35
C ILE A 369 -0.22 -10.83 -11.86
N HIS A 370 -1.25 -11.58 -12.24
CA HIS A 370 -2.64 -11.30 -11.93
C HIS A 370 -3.24 -12.37 -11.03
N PRO A 371 -4.18 -12.01 -10.15
CA PRO A 371 -4.93 -13.02 -9.39
C PRO A 371 -5.88 -13.78 -10.31
N THR A 372 -6.10 -15.09 -9.99
CA THR A 372 -7.03 -15.93 -10.72
C THR A 372 -7.79 -16.88 -9.79
N ASP A 373 -9.07 -17.12 -10.07
CA ASP A 373 -9.92 -18.09 -9.37
C ASP A 373 -9.79 -19.51 -9.95
N ALA A 374 -8.87 -19.73 -10.91
CA ALA A 374 -8.65 -21.02 -11.53
C ALA A 374 -8.05 -22.06 -10.56
N VAL A 375 -7.47 -21.61 -9.43
CA VAL A 375 -6.86 -22.49 -8.42
C VAL A 375 -7.73 -22.54 -7.18
N ASN A 376 -7.93 -23.75 -6.66
CA ASN A 376 -8.54 -23.99 -5.37
C ASN A 376 -7.86 -25.13 -4.61
N VAL A 377 -8.12 -25.23 -3.32
CA VAL A 377 -7.50 -26.22 -2.44
C VAL A 377 -8.52 -26.99 -1.62
N GLU A 378 -8.20 -28.24 -1.37
CA GLU A 378 -8.97 -29.14 -0.50
C GLU A 378 -8.03 -29.67 0.59
N SER A 379 -8.48 -29.65 1.84
CA SER A 379 -7.75 -30.19 3.00
C SER A 379 -8.71 -30.69 4.05
N SER A 380 -8.28 -31.65 4.84
CA SER A 380 -9.02 -32.18 5.99
C SER A 380 -8.54 -31.58 7.33
N CYS A 381 -7.70 -30.52 7.32
CA CYS A 381 -7.07 -29.98 8.53
C CYS A 381 -8.05 -29.26 9.49
N GLY A 382 -9.30 -29.01 9.08
CA GLY A 382 -10.32 -28.35 9.91
C GLY A 382 -10.12 -26.85 10.09
N ARG A 383 -9.12 -26.25 9.43
CA ARG A 383 -8.84 -24.80 9.40
C ARG A 383 -9.29 -24.19 8.06
N GLU A 384 -9.65 -22.91 8.07
CA GLU A 384 -9.93 -22.18 6.84
C GLU A 384 -8.63 -21.80 6.14
N ILE A 385 -8.43 -22.36 4.93
CA ILE A 385 -7.28 -22.06 4.08
C ILE A 385 -7.72 -21.10 3.00
N HIS A 386 -7.11 -19.92 2.99
CA HIS A 386 -7.25 -18.97 1.88
C HIS A 386 -6.29 -19.37 0.76
N CYS A 387 -6.79 -19.25 -0.48
CA CYS A 387 -6.04 -19.55 -1.69
C CYS A 387 -6.27 -18.44 -2.71
N VAL A 388 -5.20 -17.88 -3.25
CA VAL A 388 -5.23 -16.96 -4.39
C VAL A 388 -4.33 -17.51 -5.48
N GLY A 389 -4.90 -17.85 -6.64
CA GLY A 389 -4.13 -18.29 -7.81
C GLY A 389 -3.32 -17.15 -8.41
N LEU A 390 -2.16 -17.47 -8.98
CA LEU A 390 -1.28 -16.55 -9.68
C LEU A 390 -1.25 -16.90 -11.16
N GLU A 391 -1.55 -15.91 -12.00
CA GLU A 391 -1.56 -16.06 -13.46
C GLU A 391 -0.62 -15.05 -14.11
N LYS A 392 0.14 -15.49 -15.10
CA LYS A 392 0.97 -14.64 -15.96
C LYS A 392 0.84 -15.09 -17.41
N ASP A 393 0.60 -14.16 -18.33
CA ASP A 393 0.44 -14.42 -19.77
C ASP A 393 -0.61 -15.53 -20.07
N GLY A 394 -1.73 -15.54 -19.33
CA GLY A 394 -2.81 -16.52 -19.47
C GLY A 394 -2.45 -17.93 -18.97
N LYS A 395 -1.37 -18.05 -18.19
CA LYS A 395 -0.94 -19.34 -17.58
C LYS A 395 -0.98 -19.23 -16.07
N VAL A 396 -1.61 -20.21 -15.43
CA VAL A 396 -1.54 -20.34 -13.97
C VAL A 396 -0.13 -20.78 -13.58
N ILE A 397 0.58 -19.93 -12.86
CA ILE A 397 1.99 -20.13 -12.49
C ILE A 397 2.19 -20.56 -11.04
N GLY A 398 1.15 -20.43 -10.20
CA GLY A 398 1.23 -20.79 -8.78
C GLY A 398 -0.01 -20.38 -8.00
N CYS A 399 0.10 -20.45 -6.69
CA CYS A 399 -0.91 -19.95 -5.75
C CYS A 399 -0.27 -19.50 -4.42
N ALA A 400 -0.89 -18.51 -3.77
CA ALA A 400 -0.62 -18.13 -2.40
C ALA A 400 -1.60 -18.84 -1.46
N LEU A 401 -1.12 -19.28 -0.29
CA LEU A 401 -1.87 -20.06 0.69
C LEU A 401 -1.58 -19.58 2.12
N TRP A 402 -2.59 -19.54 2.98
CA TRP A 402 -2.44 -19.27 4.41
C TRP A 402 -3.69 -19.63 5.21
N PHE A 403 -3.56 -19.77 6.53
CA PHE A 403 -4.73 -19.83 7.42
C PHE A 403 -5.26 -18.43 7.69
N GLY A 404 -6.52 -18.15 7.36
CA GLY A 404 -7.16 -16.83 7.50
C GLY A 404 -8.30 -16.78 8.52
N ASP A 405 -8.47 -17.80 9.33
CA ASP A 405 -9.61 -18.01 10.23
C ASP A 405 -9.62 -17.12 11.48
N ARG A 406 -8.51 -16.47 11.83
CA ARG A 406 -8.37 -15.65 13.05
C ARG A 406 -7.33 -14.55 12.89
N ILE A 407 -7.27 -13.63 13.88
CA ILE A 407 -6.16 -12.67 13.99
C ILE A 407 -4.83 -13.42 14.02
N PRO A 408 -3.81 -12.99 13.28
CA PRO A 408 -2.52 -13.65 13.30
C PRO A 408 -1.91 -13.65 14.70
N ASP A 409 -1.20 -14.71 15.04
CA ASP A 409 -0.48 -14.83 16.30
C ASP A 409 1.03 -14.57 16.13
N SER A 410 1.76 -14.55 17.25
CA SER A 410 3.21 -14.31 17.26
C SER A 410 4.04 -15.57 17.00
N SER A 411 3.39 -16.74 16.84
CA SER A 411 4.06 -18.03 16.63
C SER A 411 4.77 -18.08 15.29
N LEU A 412 5.95 -18.66 15.24
CA LEU A 412 6.67 -19.00 14.01
C LEU A 412 6.48 -20.48 13.60
N GLU A 413 5.68 -21.21 14.37
CA GLU A 413 5.38 -22.61 14.12
C GLU A 413 4.47 -22.78 12.88
N ARG A 414 4.71 -23.82 12.11
CA ARG A 414 3.94 -24.21 10.94
C ARG A 414 3.30 -25.56 11.19
N GLU A 415 2.04 -25.70 10.79
CA GLU A 415 1.31 -26.96 10.85
C GLU A 415 1.58 -27.76 9.57
N GLU A 416 1.97 -29.02 9.72
CA GLU A 416 2.10 -29.95 8.58
C GLU A 416 0.72 -30.43 8.19
N ILE A 417 0.26 -30.04 6.99
CA ILE A 417 -1.08 -30.41 6.50
C ILE A 417 -1.01 -31.20 5.21
N SER A 418 -1.98 -32.10 5.03
CA SER A 418 -2.24 -32.73 3.73
C SER A 418 -3.15 -31.83 2.90
N LEU A 419 -2.74 -31.56 1.67
CA LEU A 419 -3.39 -30.60 0.81
C LEU A 419 -3.49 -31.14 -0.62
N LYS A 420 -4.67 -30.97 -1.26
CA LYS A 420 -4.86 -31.16 -2.70
C LYS A 420 -5.05 -29.79 -3.33
N ILE A 421 -4.24 -29.46 -4.34
CA ILE A 421 -4.35 -28.25 -5.13
C ILE A 421 -4.92 -28.62 -6.50
N ASN A 422 -5.99 -27.92 -6.91
CA ASN A 422 -6.62 -28.08 -8.21
C ASN A 422 -6.35 -26.84 -9.07
N GLY A 423 -6.29 -27.00 -10.39
CA GLY A 423 -6.08 -25.89 -11.33
C GLY A 423 -4.63 -25.58 -11.66
N LEU A 424 -3.66 -26.29 -11.05
CA LEU A 424 -2.25 -26.21 -11.42
C LEU A 424 -1.86 -27.39 -12.29
N ASP A 425 -1.31 -27.16 -13.47
CA ASP A 425 -0.71 -28.21 -14.31
C ASP A 425 0.77 -28.36 -13.97
N LEU A 426 1.10 -29.31 -13.10
CA LEU A 426 2.42 -29.45 -12.49
C LEU A 426 3.30 -30.54 -13.07
N VAL A 427 2.81 -31.32 -13.98
CA VAL A 427 3.51 -32.52 -14.50
C VAL A 427 4.90 -32.20 -15.09
N LYS A 428 5.16 -30.93 -15.41
CA LYS A 428 6.42 -30.47 -16.01
C LYS A 428 7.12 -29.36 -15.27
N ARG A 429 6.61 -28.94 -14.09
CA ARG A 429 7.07 -27.71 -13.42
C ARG A 429 7.97 -28.03 -12.23
N ASN A 430 8.93 -27.14 -12.00
CA ASN A 430 9.85 -27.21 -10.87
C ASN A 430 9.36 -26.31 -9.75
N LEU A 431 8.41 -26.81 -8.94
CA LEU A 431 7.79 -26.00 -7.90
C LEU A 431 8.71 -25.71 -6.72
N VAL A 432 8.56 -24.50 -6.23
CA VAL A 432 9.16 -24.02 -4.99
C VAL A 432 8.09 -23.51 -4.02
N TYR A 433 8.46 -23.51 -2.77
CA TYR A 433 7.75 -22.90 -1.66
C TYR A 433 8.46 -21.60 -1.30
N VAL A 434 7.79 -20.47 -1.40
CA VAL A 434 8.31 -19.15 -1.01
C VAL A 434 7.64 -18.73 0.28
N ASP A 435 8.42 -18.56 1.33
CA ASP A 435 7.96 -17.98 2.59
C ASP A 435 7.92 -16.45 2.46
N MET A 436 6.73 -15.88 2.40
CA MET A 436 6.57 -14.45 2.13
C MET A 436 7.02 -13.57 3.29
N LEU A 437 7.12 -14.10 4.52
CA LEU A 437 7.61 -13.34 5.67
C LEU A 437 9.12 -13.19 5.61
N SER A 438 9.87 -14.29 5.46
CA SER A 438 11.33 -14.28 5.45
C SER A 438 11.97 -14.04 4.07
N GLY A 439 11.21 -14.29 2.97
CA GLY A 439 11.75 -14.30 1.62
C GLY A 439 12.51 -15.57 1.25
N ASN A 440 12.53 -16.57 2.14
CA ASN A 440 13.20 -17.83 1.89
C ASN A 440 12.50 -18.64 0.80
N VAL A 441 13.28 -19.22 -0.12
CA VAL A 441 12.81 -20.09 -1.20
C VAL A 441 13.25 -21.51 -0.94
N HIS A 442 12.29 -22.41 -0.87
CA HIS A 442 12.53 -23.81 -0.52
C HIS A 442 12.12 -24.75 -1.67
N SER A 443 12.86 -25.86 -1.80
CA SER A 443 12.55 -26.90 -2.78
C SER A 443 11.40 -27.78 -2.32
N LEU A 444 10.41 -27.98 -3.19
CA LEU A 444 9.33 -28.96 -2.99
C LEU A 444 9.60 -30.32 -3.64
N ARG A 445 10.73 -30.50 -4.31
CA ARG A 445 11.04 -31.77 -5.04
C ARG A 445 10.92 -33.03 -4.19
N ASN A 446 11.29 -32.96 -2.92
CA ASN A 446 11.24 -34.11 -2.02
C ASN A 446 9.87 -34.30 -1.36
N ALA A 447 9.03 -33.28 -1.32
CA ALA A 447 7.67 -33.36 -0.76
C ALA A 447 6.75 -34.27 -1.58
N PHE A 448 7.14 -34.59 -2.84
CA PHE A 448 6.35 -35.41 -3.76
C PHE A 448 6.91 -36.84 -3.95
N ARG A 449 8.00 -37.22 -3.28
CA ARG A 449 8.56 -38.56 -3.42
C ARG A 449 7.62 -39.62 -2.81
N GLY A 450 7.00 -40.43 -3.67
CA GLY A 450 6.17 -41.56 -3.25
C GLY A 450 4.67 -41.40 -3.46
N TYR A 451 4.21 -40.28 -3.98
CA TYR A 451 2.79 -40.07 -4.29
C TYR A 451 2.55 -39.96 -5.78
N GLY A 452 1.61 -40.75 -6.26
CA GLY A 452 1.19 -40.76 -7.66
C GLY A 452 0.64 -39.40 -8.05
N ILE A 453 0.95 -38.97 -9.27
CA ILE A 453 0.34 -37.81 -9.90
C ILE A 453 -1.17 -38.05 -9.91
N ALA A 454 -1.91 -37.32 -9.13
CA ALA A 454 -3.34 -37.28 -9.22
C ALA A 454 -3.77 -36.75 -10.60
N GLU A 455 -5.01 -36.93 -10.91
CA GLU A 455 -5.70 -36.54 -12.13
C GLU A 455 -5.16 -35.27 -12.81
N LYS A 456 -5.27 -35.17 -14.12
CA LYS A 456 -4.85 -34.02 -14.93
C LYS A 456 -5.37 -32.70 -14.33
N GLY A 457 -4.46 -31.83 -13.90
CA GLY A 457 -4.81 -30.52 -13.32
C GLY A 457 -4.99 -30.50 -11.79
N ALA A 458 -4.73 -31.62 -11.08
CA ALA A 458 -4.74 -31.65 -9.63
C ALA A 458 -3.54 -32.43 -9.08
N PHE A 459 -3.02 -32.02 -7.91
CA PHE A 459 -1.98 -32.77 -7.24
C PHE A 459 -2.10 -32.65 -5.71
N SER A 460 -1.62 -33.70 -5.02
CA SER A 460 -1.66 -33.79 -3.57
C SER A 460 -0.28 -33.63 -2.97
N ILE A 461 -0.19 -32.80 -1.97
CA ILE A 461 0.99 -32.64 -1.10
C ILE A 461 0.61 -33.29 0.24
N PRO A 462 1.27 -34.38 0.64
CA PRO A 462 0.91 -35.10 1.87
C PRO A 462 1.28 -34.32 3.14
N SER A 463 2.30 -33.50 3.07
CA SER A 463 2.81 -32.70 4.20
C SER A 463 3.36 -31.38 3.68
N LEU A 464 2.57 -30.33 3.83
CA LEU A 464 2.94 -28.95 3.51
C LEU A 464 2.97 -28.14 4.81
N PRO A 465 4.10 -27.50 5.15
CA PRO A 465 4.13 -26.58 6.29
C PRO A 465 3.32 -25.31 5.96
N LEU A 466 2.19 -25.12 6.66
CA LEU A 466 1.29 -23.99 6.49
C LEU A 466 1.03 -23.31 7.84
N TRP A 467 0.79 -22.01 7.80
CA TRP A 467 0.55 -21.18 8.98
C TRP A 467 -0.36 -19.98 8.67
N ASP A 468 -0.52 -19.08 9.61
CA ASP A 468 -1.33 -17.86 9.50
C ASP A 468 -0.63 -16.70 8.74
N CYS A 469 0.37 -17.03 7.93
CA CYS A 469 1.11 -16.10 7.08
C CYS A 469 1.16 -16.64 5.65
N PRO A 470 1.00 -15.81 4.60
CA PRO A 470 1.05 -16.26 3.23
C PRO A 470 2.37 -16.96 2.85
N VAL A 471 2.23 -18.11 2.20
CA VAL A 471 3.28 -18.79 1.47
C VAL A 471 2.88 -18.91 0.01
N VAL A 472 3.84 -18.86 -0.91
CA VAL A 472 3.54 -18.98 -2.33
C VAL A 472 4.15 -20.28 -2.87
N ILE A 473 3.31 -21.11 -3.49
CA ILE A 473 3.75 -22.27 -4.26
C ILE A 473 3.69 -21.87 -5.72
N MET A 474 4.84 -21.87 -6.40
CA MET A 474 4.88 -21.50 -7.81
C MET A 474 6.04 -22.13 -8.56
N ASP A 475 6.03 -22.04 -9.88
CA ASP A 475 7.12 -22.50 -10.69
C ASP A 475 8.36 -21.64 -10.47
N ARG A 476 9.49 -22.29 -10.23
CA ARG A 476 10.79 -21.66 -9.95
C ARG A 476 11.22 -20.66 -11.03
N GLU A 477 10.84 -20.89 -12.29
CA GLU A 477 11.22 -20.00 -13.41
C GLU A 477 10.68 -18.57 -13.26
N TYR A 478 9.62 -18.37 -12.45
CA TYR A 478 9.00 -17.07 -12.18
C TYR A 478 9.47 -16.45 -10.85
N VAL A 479 10.34 -17.10 -10.10
CA VAL A 479 10.82 -16.60 -8.81
C VAL A 479 12.14 -15.88 -9.00
N PRO A 480 12.20 -14.54 -8.79
CA PRO A 480 13.47 -13.82 -8.75
C PRO A 480 14.21 -14.23 -7.46
N MET A 481 15.30 -14.98 -7.59
CA MET A 481 16.02 -15.49 -6.44
C MET A 481 17.52 -15.52 -6.66
N ASP A 482 18.26 -15.22 -5.60
CA ASP A 482 19.67 -15.52 -5.49
C ASP A 482 19.84 -16.98 -5.05
N LEU A 483 20.78 -17.70 -5.68
CA LEU A 483 21.11 -19.06 -5.30
C LEU A 483 22.04 -19.06 -4.10
N GLU A 484 21.82 -19.96 -3.15
CA GLU A 484 22.83 -20.26 -2.12
C GLU A 484 24.09 -20.89 -2.69
#